data_ac9405702106db1f2e2c49250ea91e4a
#
_entry.id   ac9405702106db1f2e2c49250ea91e4a
#
_cell.length_a   1.000
_cell.length_b   1.000
_cell.length_c   1.000
_cell.angle_alpha   90.00
_cell.angle_beta   90.00
_cell.angle_gamma   90.00
#
_symmetry.space_group_name_H-M   'P 1'
#
loop_
_entity.id
_entity.type
_entity.pdbx_description
1 polymer ?
#
loop_
_entity_poly.entity_id
_entity_poly.type
_entity_poly.pdbx_seq_one_letter_code
_entity_poly.pdbx_strand_id
1 'polypeptide(L)'
;MKCPYCEHLDNRVIDSRLNKDATITRRRRECLACDQRFTTYERLEVMLPVLVKKDGRREGWDRHKLIAGLEKACEKRSVSRDKIDEFTDEIEHKLQDYGAKEIPSQVVGQWVMEGLPLLDEVAYVRFASVYRQFKDVNEFMEELKTLLD
;
A
#
# COMPACT_ATOMS: atom_id res chain seq x y z
N MET A 1 -2.30 -11.22 27.73
CA MET A 1 -1.51 -10.02 27.36
C MET A 1 -0.94 -9.42 28.63
N LYS A 2 0.37 -9.09 28.67
CA LYS A 2 1.09 -8.64 29.86
C LYS A 2 0.58 -7.28 30.34
N CYS A 3 0.32 -7.14 31.64
CA CYS A 3 -0.06 -5.87 32.25
C CYS A 3 1.10 -4.85 32.15
N PRO A 4 0.89 -3.62 31.66
CA PRO A 4 1.95 -2.63 31.54
C PRO A 4 2.43 -2.04 32.89
N TYR A 5 1.71 -2.30 33.98
CA TYR A 5 2.02 -1.75 35.31
C TYR A 5 2.75 -2.72 36.23
N CYS A 6 2.34 -4.00 36.23
CA CYS A 6 2.92 -5.02 37.15
C CYS A 6 3.42 -6.28 36.43
N GLU A 7 3.36 -6.30 35.11
CA GLU A 7 3.82 -7.38 34.23
C GLU A 7 3.07 -8.73 34.38
N HIS A 8 2.02 -8.80 35.18
CA HIS A 8 1.20 -10.00 35.34
C HIS A 8 0.51 -10.35 34.02
N LEU A 9 0.37 -11.64 33.72
CA LEU A 9 -0.17 -12.11 32.44
C LEU A 9 -1.69 -12.17 32.40
N ASP A 10 -2.34 -12.43 33.55
CA ASP A 10 -3.77 -12.62 33.61
C ASP A 10 -4.50 -11.29 33.75
N ASN A 11 -5.45 -11.09 32.86
CA ASN A 11 -6.30 -9.92 32.79
C ASN A 11 -7.68 -10.29 32.19
N ARG A 12 -8.69 -9.52 32.52
CA ARG A 12 -10.03 -9.68 31.96
C ARG A 12 -10.40 -8.49 31.07
N VAL A 13 -11.18 -8.74 30.03
CA VAL A 13 -11.77 -7.69 29.21
C VAL A 13 -13.05 -7.19 29.90
N ILE A 14 -13.12 -5.90 30.20
CA ILE A 14 -14.26 -5.27 30.86
C ILE A 14 -15.15 -4.47 29.88
N ASP A 15 -14.62 -4.07 28.72
CA ASP A 15 -15.36 -3.38 27.66
C ASP A 15 -14.71 -3.69 26.30
N SER A 16 -15.53 -3.82 25.26
CA SER A 16 -15.08 -4.06 23.89
C SER A 16 -15.94 -3.26 22.92
N ARG A 17 -15.30 -2.48 22.04
CA ARG A 17 -16.00 -1.64 21.05
C ARG A 17 -15.29 -1.69 19.71
N LEU A 18 -16.09 -1.80 18.65
CA LEU A 18 -15.62 -1.61 17.28
C LEU A 18 -15.57 -0.10 16.94
N ASN A 19 -14.62 0.29 16.08
CA ASN A 19 -14.66 1.59 15.44
C ASN A 19 -15.81 1.64 14.41
N LYS A 20 -16.08 2.83 13.85
CA LYS A 20 -17.18 3.03 12.90
C LYS A 20 -17.08 2.12 11.67
N ASP A 21 -15.87 1.85 11.20
CA ASP A 21 -15.59 1.08 9.97
C ASP A 21 -15.42 -0.43 10.25
N ALA A 22 -15.63 -0.87 11.51
CA ALA A 22 -15.48 -2.25 11.97
C ALA A 22 -14.10 -2.88 11.74
N THR A 23 -13.06 -2.07 11.51
CA THR A 23 -11.69 -2.52 11.20
C THR A 23 -10.80 -2.67 12.43
N ILE A 24 -11.18 -2.02 13.54
CA ILE A 24 -10.41 -2.01 14.80
C ILE A 24 -11.32 -2.31 15.97
N THR A 25 -10.94 -3.28 16.80
CA THR A 25 -11.58 -3.54 18.09
C THR A 25 -10.75 -2.90 19.20
N ARG A 26 -11.33 -1.95 19.92
CA ARG A 26 -10.78 -1.40 21.16
C ARG A 26 -11.24 -2.23 22.33
N ARG A 27 -10.33 -2.75 23.14
CA ARG A 27 -10.65 -3.49 24.36
C ARG A 27 -10.10 -2.80 25.60
N ARG A 28 -10.95 -2.55 26.60
CA ARG A 28 -10.53 -2.12 27.91
C ARG A 28 -10.34 -3.34 28.79
N ARG A 29 -9.16 -3.47 29.37
CA ARG A 29 -8.74 -4.62 30.19
C ARG A 29 -8.47 -4.18 31.61
N GLU A 30 -8.65 -5.12 32.54
CA GLU A 30 -8.32 -4.96 33.97
C GLU A 30 -7.39 -6.11 34.39
N CYS A 31 -6.26 -5.75 34.99
CA CYS A 31 -5.30 -6.73 35.50
C CYS A 31 -5.88 -7.42 36.74
N LEU A 32 -5.74 -8.74 36.84
CA LEU A 32 -6.22 -9.50 38.02
C LEU A 32 -5.31 -9.42 39.23
N ALA A 33 -4.07 -8.92 39.08
CA ALA A 33 -3.12 -8.79 40.17
C ALA A 33 -3.03 -7.40 40.78
N CYS A 34 -3.15 -6.33 40.00
CA CYS A 34 -3.01 -4.96 40.49
C CYS A 34 -4.23 -4.07 40.22
N ASP A 35 -5.33 -4.62 39.68
CA ASP A 35 -6.58 -3.96 39.35
C ASP A 35 -6.46 -2.73 38.42
N GLN A 36 -5.25 -2.47 37.88
CA GLN A 36 -5.03 -1.39 36.95
C GLN A 36 -5.69 -1.69 35.60
N ARG A 37 -6.27 -0.65 35.02
CA ARG A 37 -6.96 -0.73 33.73
C ARG A 37 -6.07 -0.20 32.63
N PHE A 38 -6.02 -0.94 31.50
CA PHE A 38 -5.30 -0.55 30.30
C PHE A 38 -6.13 -0.85 29.05
N THR A 39 -5.81 -0.17 27.98
CA THR A 39 -6.52 -0.32 26.71
C THR A 39 -5.62 -0.99 25.69
N THR A 40 -6.21 -1.92 24.93
CA THR A 40 -5.55 -2.58 23.79
C THR A 40 -6.40 -2.39 22.54
N TYR A 41 -5.73 -2.44 21.40
CA TYR A 41 -6.38 -2.39 20.09
C TYR A 41 -6.02 -3.66 19.32
N GLU A 42 -7.04 -4.32 18.79
CA GLU A 42 -6.88 -5.38 17.80
C GLU A 42 -7.20 -4.82 16.43
N ARG A 43 -6.34 -5.08 15.48
CA ARG A 43 -6.53 -4.74 14.07
C ARG A 43 -6.03 -5.90 13.22
N LEU A 44 -6.60 -6.04 12.04
CA LEU A 44 -6.06 -6.98 11.07
C LEU A 44 -4.64 -6.53 10.67
N GLU A 45 -3.70 -7.43 10.79
CA GLU A 45 -2.38 -7.25 10.21
C GLU A 45 -2.45 -7.63 8.74
N VAL A 46 -2.44 -6.63 7.88
CA VAL A 46 -2.38 -6.84 6.44
C VAL A 46 -0.92 -7.10 6.07
N MET A 47 -0.60 -8.36 5.82
CA MET A 47 0.73 -8.74 5.34
C MET A 47 0.78 -8.55 3.83
N LEU A 48 1.47 -7.50 3.39
CA LEU A 48 1.78 -7.28 1.98
C LEU A 48 3.05 -8.05 1.58
N PRO A 49 3.13 -8.54 0.33
CA PRO A 49 4.32 -9.25 -0.14
C PRO A 49 5.56 -8.34 -0.17
N VAL A 50 6.71 -8.95 0.04
CA VAL A 50 8.00 -8.28 -0.12
C VAL A 50 8.30 -8.13 -1.62
N LEU A 51 8.72 -6.94 -2.02
CA LEU A 51 9.09 -6.65 -3.41
C LEU A 51 10.50 -7.14 -3.70
N VAL A 52 10.65 -8.00 -4.71
CA VAL A 52 11.96 -8.44 -5.21
C VAL A 52 12.34 -7.56 -6.41
N LYS A 53 13.45 -6.82 -6.28
CA LYS A 53 13.99 -5.96 -7.33
C LYS A 53 14.73 -6.78 -8.40
N LYS A 54 15.01 -6.17 -9.57
CA LYS A 54 15.77 -6.80 -10.66
C LYS A 54 17.16 -7.31 -10.23
N ASP A 55 17.78 -6.65 -9.26
CA ASP A 55 19.09 -7.01 -8.69
C ASP A 55 18.99 -8.03 -7.54
N GLY A 56 17.81 -8.56 -7.27
CA GLY A 56 17.53 -9.54 -6.21
C GLY A 56 17.34 -8.95 -4.81
N ARG A 57 17.49 -7.63 -4.63
CA ARG A 57 17.21 -7.00 -3.34
C ARG A 57 15.73 -7.12 -2.97
N ARG A 58 15.47 -7.26 -1.68
CA ARG A 58 14.15 -7.36 -1.09
C ARG A 58 13.80 -6.07 -0.36
N GLU A 59 12.68 -5.47 -0.71
CA GLU A 59 12.16 -4.26 -0.05
C GLU A 59 10.71 -4.48 0.37
N GLY A 60 10.35 -4.01 1.56
CA GLY A 60 8.94 -3.93 1.96
C GLY A 60 8.16 -2.99 1.05
N TRP A 61 6.85 -3.20 0.96
CA TRP A 61 5.97 -2.25 0.28
C TRP A 61 6.03 -0.88 0.95
N ASP A 62 6.19 0.16 0.16
CA ASP A 62 6.18 1.56 0.61
C ASP A 62 5.17 2.35 -0.21
N ARG A 63 3.99 2.55 0.38
CA ARG A 63 2.89 3.34 -0.19
C ARG A 63 3.35 4.75 -0.58
N HIS A 64 4.17 5.39 0.26
CA HIS A 64 4.63 6.76 0.00
C HIS A 64 5.53 6.86 -1.22
N LYS A 65 6.33 5.84 -1.50
CA LYS A 65 7.13 5.76 -2.73
C LYS A 65 6.27 5.74 -3.98
N LEU A 66 5.19 4.94 -3.98
CA LEU A 66 4.28 4.91 -5.13
C LEU A 66 3.58 6.25 -5.31
N ILE A 67 3.00 6.79 -4.24
CA ILE A 67 2.30 8.07 -4.27
C ILE A 67 3.23 9.18 -4.79
N ALA A 68 4.45 9.31 -4.28
CA ALA A 68 5.41 10.31 -4.75
C ALA A 68 5.74 10.16 -6.24
N GLY A 69 5.83 8.94 -6.75
CA GLY A 69 6.01 8.67 -8.19
C GLY A 69 4.82 9.11 -9.02
N LEU A 70 3.61 8.80 -8.55
CA LEU A 70 2.36 9.20 -9.20
C LEU A 70 2.14 10.71 -9.18
N GLU A 71 2.37 11.38 -8.04
CA GLU A 71 2.29 12.84 -7.92
C GLU A 71 3.22 13.55 -8.90
N LYS A 72 4.46 13.06 -9.02
CA LYS A 72 5.42 13.60 -9.99
C LYS A 72 4.96 13.40 -11.44
N ALA A 73 4.40 12.26 -11.76
CA ALA A 73 3.85 12.00 -13.09
C ALA A 73 2.62 12.89 -13.39
N CYS A 74 1.76 13.09 -12.40
CA CYS A 74 0.54 13.89 -12.50
C CYS A 74 0.77 15.41 -12.29
N GLU A 75 2.01 15.87 -12.14
CA GLU A 75 2.30 17.29 -11.92
C GLU A 75 1.72 18.16 -13.04
N LYS A 76 0.95 19.20 -12.66
CA LYS A 76 0.21 20.09 -13.57
C LYS A 76 -0.85 19.37 -14.44
N ARG A 77 -1.37 18.23 -13.97
CA ARG A 77 -2.51 17.54 -14.56
C ARG A 77 -3.74 17.69 -13.66
N SER A 78 -4.93 17.52 -14.23
CA SER A 78 -6.20 17.62 -13.48
C SER A 78 -6.54 16.32 -12.71
N VAL A 79 -5.55 15.75 -12.04
CA VAL A 79 -5.68 14.55 -11.21
C VAL A 79 -5.63 14.98 -9.75
N SER A 80 -6.71 14.72 -9.00
CA SER A 80 -6.78 15.06 -7.59
C SER A 80 -5.94 14.10 -6.75
N ARG A 81 -5.57 14.54 -5.55
CA ARG A 81 -4.90 13.69 -4.57
C ARG A 81 -5.74 12.45 -4.22
N ASP A 82 -7.05 12.62 -4.06
CA ASP A 82 -7.96 11.53 -3.72
C ASP A 82 -7.92 10.41 -4.80
N LYS A 83 -7.89 10.78 -6.09
CA LYS A 83 -7.74 9.80 -7.18
C LYS A 83 -6.41 9.05 -7.14
N ILE A 84 -5.32 9.71 -6.75
CA ILE A 84 -4.02 9.06 -6.57
C ILE A 84 -4.07 8.09 -5.39
N ASP A 85 -4.71 8.48 -4.30
CA ASP A 85 -4.88 7.63 -3.13
C ASP A 85 -5.77 6.41 -3.44
N GLU A 86 -6.91 6.59 -4.12
CA GLU A 86 -7.79 5.51 -4.60
C GLU A 86 -7.04 4.53 -5.50
N PHE A 87 -6.29 5.03 -6.47
CA PHE A 87 -5.49 4.19 -7.35
C PHE A 87 -4.40 3.42 -6.60
N THR A 88 -3.80 4.06 -5.59
CA THR A 88 -2.82 3.38 -4.72
C THR A 88 -3.47 2.28 -3.89
N ASP A 89 -4.70 2.51 -3.40
CA ASP A 89 -5.49 1.50 -2.68
C ASP A 89 -5.77 0.28 -3.58
N GLU A 90 -6.12 0.48 -4.85
CA GLU A 90 -6.32 -0.60 -5.82
C GLU A 90 -5.05 -1.46 -6.00
N ILE A 91 -3.88 -0.83 -6.07
CA ILE A 91 -2.60 -1.55 -6.15
C ILE A 91 -2.34 -2.34 -4.87
N GLU A 92 -2.63 -1.76 -3.70
CA GLU A 92 -2.51 -2.47 -2.41
C GLU A 92 -3.46 -3.66 -2.30
N HIS A 93 -4.68 -3.55 -2.80
CA HIS A 93 -5.61 -4.69 -2.89
C HIS A 93 -5.07 -5.80 -3.79
N LYS A 94 -4.54 -5.46 -4.98
CA LYS A 94 -3.89 -6.45 -5.86
C LYS A 94 -2.70 -7.14 -5.19
N LEU A 95 -1.92 -6.40 -4.37
CA LEU A 95 -0.82 -6.98 -3.58
C LEU A 95 -1.34 -7.97 -2.52
N GLN A 96 -2.43 -7.64 -1.83
CA GLN A 96 -3.05 -8.52 -0.84
C GLN A 96 -3.57 -9.80 -1.49
N ASP A 97 -4.25 -9.65 -2.63
CA ASP A 97 -4.86 -10.77 -3.37
C ASP A 97 -3.82 -11.66 -4.07
N TYR A 98 -2.60 -11.16 -4.27
CA TYR A 98 -1.53 -11.92 -4.91
C TYR A 98 -1.16 -13.21 -4.15
N GLY A 99 -1.36 -13.24 -2.84
CA GLY A 99 -1.32 -14.44 -2.00
C GLY A 99 0.07 -15.05 -1.79
N ALA A 100 1.14 -14.49 -2.36
CA ALA A 100 2.51 -14.93 -2.17
C ALA A 100 3.26 -14.05 -1.15
N LYS A 101 4.30 -14.60 -0.54
CA LYS A 101 5.15 -13.85 0.40
C LYS A 101 6.07 -12.84 -0.30
N GLU A 102 6.40 -13.08 -1.55
CA GLU A 102 7.27 -12.24 -2.37
C GLU A 102 6.63 -12.01 -3.75
N ILE A 103 6.84 -10.82 -4.32
CA ILE A 103 6.39 -10.44 -5.65
C ILE A 103 7.50 -9.70 -6.40
N PRO A 104 7.75 -10.00 -7.67
CA PRO A 104 8.66 -9.20 -8.48
C PRO A 104 8.16 -7.75 -8.59
N SER A 105 9.02 -6.77 -8.31
CA SER A 105 8.65 -5.36 -8.41
C SER A 105 8.19 -4.95 -9.82
N GLN A 106 8.57 -5.71 -10.84
CA GLN A 106 8.12 -5.54 -12.22
C GLN A 106 6.62 -5.79 -12.38
N VAL A 107 6.06 -6.79 -11.67
CA VAL A 107 4.62 -7.09 -11.72
C VAL A 107 3.82 -5.91 -11.18
N VAL A 108 4.26 -5.35 -10.05
CA VAL A 108 3.62 -4.16 -9.48
C VAL A 108 3.73 -2.96 -10.42
N GLY A 109 4.91 -2.75 -11.00
CA GLY A 109 5.11 -1.71 -12.00
C GLY A 109 4.21 -1.88 -13.22
N GLN A 110 3.97 -3.12 -13.67
CA GLN A 110 3.05 -3.40 -14.76
C GLN A 110 1.61 -3.03 -14.39
N TRP A 111 1.14 -3.38 -13.19
CA TRP A 111 -0.21 -2.97 -12.74
C TRP A 111 -0.39 -1.45 -12.70
N VAL A 112 0.67 -0.72 -12.30
CA VAL A 112 0.66 0.75 -12.33
C VAL A 112 0.58 1.23 -13.78
N MET A 113 1.35 0.65 -14.69
CA MET A 113 1.35 1.01 -16.12
C MET A 113 0.00 0.71 -16.79
N GLU A 114 -0.68 -0.36 -16.42
CA GLU A 114 -2.00 -0.72 -16.95
C GLU A 114 -3.13 0.21 -16.48
N GLY A 115 -3.05 0.67 -15.22
CA GLY A 115 -4.10 1.52 -14.65
C GLY A 115 -3.88 3.02 -14.89
N LEU A 116 -2.65 3.46 -15.07
CA LEU A 116 -2.31 4.88 -15.15
C LEU A 116 -2.91 5.60 -16.37
N PRO A 117 -3.06 4.98 -17.57
CA PRO A 117 -3.76 5.62 -18.71
C PRO A 117 -5.22 5.98 -18.40
N LEU A 118 -5.90 5.17 -17.57
CA LEU A 118 -7.27 5.44 -17.15
C LEU A 118 -7.37 6.66 -16.22
N LEU A 119 -6.28 6.97 -15.52
CA LEU A 119 -6.18 8.12 -14.65
C LEU A 119 -5.82 9.39 -15.45
N ASP A 120 -4.74 9.33 -16.22
CA ASP A 120 -4.27 10.41 -17.13
C ASP A 120 -3.21 9.88 -18.10
N GLU A 121 -3.45 9.99 -19.41
CA GLU A 121 -2.54 9.48 -20.45
C GLU A 121 -1.18 10.19 -20.44
N VAL A 122 -1.12 11.49 -20.14
CA VAL A 122 0.15 12.23 -20.06
C VAL A 122 0.94 11.81 -18.82
N ALA A 123 0.27 11.55 -17.71
CA ALA A 123 0.92 11.00 -16.51
C ALA A 123 1.49 9.61 -16.81
N TYR A 124 0.78 8.77 -17.56
CA TYR A 124 1.31 7.49 -18.04
C TYR A 124 2.61 7.66 -18.82
N VAL A 125 2.65 8.52 -19.83
CA VAL A 125 3.83 8.78 -20.66
C VAL A 125 5.04 9.20 -19.81
N ARG A 126 4.82 10.09 -18.84
CA ARG A 126 5.87 10.54 -17.92
C ARG A 126 6.37 9.42 -17.01
N PHE A 127 5.46 8.62 -16.47
CA PHE A 127 5.80 7.49 -15.63
C PHE A 127 6.56 6.42 -16.43
N ALA A 128 6.07 6.08 -17.62
CA ALA A 128 6.67 5.13 -18.53
C ALA A 128 8.11 5.53 -18.90
N SER A 129 8.37 6.81 -19.16
CA SER A 129 9.70 7.32 -19.53
C SER A 129 10.78 7.04 -18.47
N VAL A 130 10.38 6.96 -17.19
CA VAL A 130 11.28 6.65 -16.08
C VAL A 130 11.32 5.14 -15.79
N TYR A 131 10.14 4.49 -15.84
CA TYR A 131 9.98 3.10 -15.44
C TYR A 131 10.56 2.11 -16.45
N ARG A 132 10.30 2.30 -17.77
CA ARG A 132 10.69 1.35 -18.83
C ARG A 132 12.13 1.45 -19.28
N GLN A 133 12.82 2.56 -19.04
CA GLN A 133 14.21 2.77 -19.48
C GLN A 133 14.37 2.51 -20.98
N PHE A 134 13.65 3.26 -21.83
CA PHE A 134 13.71 3.13 -23.28
C PHE A 134 15.14 3.30 -23.81
N LYS A 135 15.53 2.45 -24.76
CA LYS A 135 16.86 2.47 -25.36
C LYS A 135 17.02 3.62 -26.36
N ASP A 136 15.96 3.95 -27.06
CA ASP A 136 15.93 5.02 -28.06
C ASP A 136 14.52 5.63 -28.21
N VAL A 137 14.43 6.65 -29.04
CA VAL A 137 13.18 7.37 -29.33
C VAL A 137 12.15 6.49 -30.07
N ASN A 138 12.59 5.50 -30.84
CA ASN A 138 11.68 4.64 -31.59
C ASN A 138 10.91 3.72 -30.64
N GLU A 139 11.62 3.10 -29.67
CA GLU A 139 10.99 2.27 -28.63
C GLU A 139 9.97 3.08 -27.83
N PHE A 140 10.27 4.35 -27.54
CA PHE A 140 9.32 5.26 -26.87
C PHE A 140 8.11 5.60 -27.77
N MET A 141 8.33 5.82 -29.05
CA MET A 141 7.25 6.09 -30.02
C MET A 141 6.32 4.88 -30.21
N GLU A 142 6.83 3.67 -30.19
CA GLU A 142 6.04 2.44 -30.24
C GLU A 142 5.11 2.35 -29.01
N GLU A 143 5.62 2.68 -27.82
CA GLU A 143 4.84 2.72 -26.59
C GLU A 143 3.69 3.75 -26.68
N LEU A 144 3.96 4.94 -27.26
CA LEU A 144 2.92 5.96 -27.43
C LEU A 144 1.82 5.52 -28.41
N LYS A 145 2.14 4.75 -29.44
CA LYS A 145 1.15 4.21 -30.37
C LYS A 145 0.11 3.32 -29.67
N THR A 146 0.55 2.55 -28.68
CA THR A 146 -0.37 1.67 -27.93
C THR A 146 -1.43 2.42 -27.11
N LEU A 147 -1.28 3.75 -26.92
CA LEU A 147 -2.27 4.60 -26.26
C LEU A 147 -3.29 5.19 -27.25
N LEU A 148 -2.99 5.13 -28.55
CA LEU A 148 -3.82 5.75 -29.60
C LEU A 148 -4.74 4.73 -30.28
N ASP A 149 -4.50 3.44 -30.06
CA ASP A 149 -5.32 2.32 -30.54
C ASP A 149 -6.39 1.92 -29.49
#